data_c070b38094811cfa2c8ec60e6e7ca690
#
_entry.id   c070b38094811cfa2c8ec60e6e7ca690
#
_cell.length_a   1.000
_cell.length_b   1.000
_cell.length_c   1.000
_cell.angle_alpha   90.00
_cell.angle_beta   90.00
_cell.angle_gamma   90.00
#
_symmetry.space_group_name_H-M   'P 1'
#
loop_
_entity.id
_entity.type
_entity.pdbx_description
1 polymer ?
#
loop_
_entity_poly.entity_id
_entity_poly.type
_entity_poly.pdbx_seq_one_letter_code
_entity_poly.pdbx_strand_id
1 'polypeptide(L)'
;MTTLAAPAAVEPANGAQAATAAVLDALRASVADPARVTSRAIDRYALAHDASHFLLIPQAVVVAEDAEEVGHLMRSSAAQRVPLTFRSGGTSLSGQAITDGILVDVRRNFTRVEVLDGGARVRVQPGVTVRALNARLARFGRKFGPDPASEIACTIGGVIANNSSGMACGTVDNAYQTLESLLIVLPSGTVIDTAEVDADARLRALEPGLHAGLMRLAARVRQNPASVAVIRHQFSMKNTMG
;
A
#
# COMPACT_ATOMS: atom_id res chain seq x y z
N MET A 1 -13.00 -39.81 29.12
CA MET A 1 -13.65 -38.94 28.14
C MET A 1 -13.43 -37.50 28.59
N THR A 2 -12.47 -36.83 28.04
CA THR A 2 -12.18 -35.42 28.38
C THR A 2 -13.04 -34.55 27.48
N THR A 3 -14.02 -33.90 28.08
CA THR A 3 -14.90 -32.95 27.36
C THR A 3 -14.07 -31.69 27.04
N LEU A 4 -13.77 -31.48 25.77
CA LEU A 4 -13.23 -30.20 25.31
C LEU A 4 -14.31 -29.14 25.52
N ALA A 5 -14.02 -28.15 26.35
CA ALA A 5 -14.85 -26.97 26.49
C ALA A 5 -14.88 -26.22 25.13
N ALA A 6 -16.08 -25.83 24.70
CA ALA A 6 -16.23 -24.98 23.53
C ALA A 6 -15.41 -23.68 23.72
N PRO A 7 -14.73 -23.19 22.70
CA PRO A 7 -14.04 -21.92 22.81
C PRO A 7 -15.06 -20.82 23.17
N ALA A 8 -14.72 -20.00 24.16
CA ALA A 8 -15.53 -18.84 24.52
C ALA A 8 -15.78 -18.00 23.26
N ALA A 9 -17.01 -17.56 23.07
CA ALA A 9 -17.37 -16.67 21.99
C ALA A 9 -16.48 -15.44 22.09
N VAL A 10 -15.65 -15.19 21.08
CA VAL A 10 -14.87 -13.98 20.96
C VAL A 10 -15.90 -12.86 20.81
N GLU A 11 -16.06 -12.04 21.85
CA GLU A 11 -16.82 -10.81 21.71
C GLU A 11 -16.27 -10.03 20.51
N PRO A 12 -17.12 -9.53 19.60
CA PRO A 12 -16.63 -8.73 18.50
C PRO A 12 -15.92 -7.51 19.09
N ALA A 13 -14.62 -7.41 18.86
CA ALA A 13 -13.85 -6.22 19.19
C ALA A 13 -14.64 -5.00 18.68
N ASN A 14 -14.54 -3.86 19.37
CA ASN A 14 -15.28 -2.60 19.15
C ASN A 14 -15.30 -2.06 17.70
N GLY A 15 -14.73 -2.77 16.72
CA GLY A 15 -14.59 -2.42 15.30
C GLY A 15 -15.80 -2.71 14.41
N ALA A 16 -16.88 -3.31 14.91
CA ALA A 16 -18.05 -3.61 14.07
C ALA A 16 -18.95 -2.40 13.80
N GLN A 17 -18.68 -1.25 14.44
CA GLN A 17 -19.50 -0.05 14.29
C GLN A 17 -19.22 0.67 12.96
N ALA A 18 -20.27 1.06 12.24
CA ALA A 18 -20.15 1.88 11.04
C ALA A 18 -19.66 3.29 11.39
N ALA A 19 -19.01 3.95 10.44
CA ALA A 19 -18.60 5.35 10.58
C ALA A 19 -19.81 6.24 10.90
N THR A 20 -19.57 7.23 11.76
CA THR A 20 -20.58 8.25 12.08
C THR A 20 -20.96 9.07 10.84
N ALA A 21 -22.12 9.74 10.87
CA ALA A 21 -22.54 10.62 9.77
C ALA A 21 -21.47 11.68 9.47
N ALA A 22 -20.88 12.29 10.50
CA ALA A 22 -19.84 13.30 10.34
C ALA A 22 -18.59 12.75 9.60
N VAL A 23 -18.15 11.55 9.93
CA VAL A 23 -17.02 10.89 9.24
C VAL A 23 -17.39 10.59 7.79
N LEU A 24 -18.60 10.04 7.54
CA LEU A 24 -19.06 9.74 6.17
C LEU A 24 -19.17 11.01 5.32
N ASP A 25 -19.67 12.08 5.86
CA ASP A 25 -19.81 13.36 5.14
C ASP A 25 -18.44 13.96 4.81
N ALA A 26 -17.49 13.89 5.75
CA ALA A 26 -16.11 14.30 5.50
C ALA A 26 -15.42 13.46 4.42
N LEU A 27 -15.64 12.14 4.41
CA LEU A 27 -15.11 11.25 3.36
C LEU A 27 -15.75 11.54 2.00
N ARG A 28 -17.07 11.76 1.95
CA ARG A 28 -17.78 12.11 0.71
C ARG A 28 -17.31 13.44 0.13
N ALA A 29 -17.00 14.41 0.98
CA ALA A 29 -16.42 15.68 0.56
C ALA A 29 -14.97 15.55 0.05
N SER A 30 -14.31 14.43 0.30
CA SER A 30 -12.92 14.17 -0.09
C SER A 30 -12.78 13.46 -1.44
N VAL A 31 -13.88 13.08 -2.08
CA VAL A 31 -13.91 12.36 -3.37
C VAL A 31 -14.86 13.07 -4.35
N ALA A 32 -14.57 12.98 -5.65
CA ALA A 32 -15.38 13.62 -6.68
C ALA A 32 -16.78 12.99 -6.80
N ASP A 33 -16.90 11.67 -6.61
CA ASP A 33 -18.16 10.96 -6.59
C ASP A 33 -18.46 10.40 -5.19
N PRO A 34 -19.39 11.02 -4.43
CA PRO A 34 -19.78 10.56 -3.09
C PRO A 34 -20.33 9.12 -3.06
N ALA A 35 -20.81 8.57 -4.17
CA ALA A 35 -21.30 7.19 -4.25
C ALA A 35 -20.17 6.15 -4.05
N ARG A 36 -18.91 6.56 -4.20
CA ARG A 36 -17.73 5.73 -3.93
C ARG A 36 -17.39 5.57 -2.44
N VAL A 37 -18.15 6.23 -1.55
CA VAL A 37 -18.04 6.08 -0.09
C VAL A 37 -19.22 5.28 0.42
N THR A 38 -18.95 4.14 1.05
CA THR A 38 -19.99 3.26 1.57
C THR A 38 -19.72 2.84 3.02
N SER A 39 -20.78 2.75 3.82
CA SER A 39 -20.77 2.13 5.15
C SER A 39 -21.74 0.94 5.23
N ARG A 40 -22.24 0.46 4.09
CA ARG A 40 -23.14 -0.70 4.04
C ARG A 40 -22.44 -1.93 4.63
N ALA A 41 -23.16 -2.69 5.43
CA ALA A 41 -22.61 -3.86 6.08
C ALA A 41 -21.96 -4.83 5.08
N ILE A 42 -22.63 -5.12 3.96
CA ILE A 42 -22.13 -6.04 2.95
C ILE A 42 -20.76 -5.62 2.39
N ASP A 43 -20.55 -4.33 2.12
CA ASP A 43 -19.31 -3.82 1.56
C ASP A 43 -18.16 -3.86 2.59
N ARG A 44 -18.48 -3.57 3.86
CA ARG A 44 -17.54 -3.59 4.97
C ARG A 44 -17.08 -5.03 5.28
N TYR A 45 -18.04 -5.96 5.37
CA TYR A 45 -17.74 -7.37 5.63
C TYR A 45 -17.01 -8.05 4.48
N ALA A 46 -17.32 -7.71 3.24
CA ALA A 46 -16.60 -8.23 2.06
C ALA A 46 -15.11 -7.90 2.05
N LEU A 47 -14.69 -6.84 2.76
CA LEU A 47 -13.31 -6.39 2.84
C LEU A 47 -12.69 -6.52 4.24
N ALA A 48 -13.36 -7.23 5.15
CA ALA A 48 -12.91 -7.43 6.52
C ALA A 48 -11.76 -8.46 6.65
N HIS A 49 -11.51 -9.23 5.60
CA HIS A 49 -10.45 -10.24 5.55
C HIS A 49 -9.38 -9.88 4.52
N ASP A 50 -8.17 -10.27 4.78
CA ASP A 50 -7.11 -10.49 3.79
C ASP A 50 -6.67 -11.97 3.83
N ALA A 51 -5.46 -12.30 3.41
CA ALA A 51 -4.97 -13.68 3.47
C ALA A 51 -4.42 -14.07 4.86
N SER A 52 -4.54 -13.20 5.88
CA SER A 52 -4.12 -13.46 7.26
C SER A 52 -5.20 -14.18 8.07
N HIS A 53 -4.89 -14.45 9.33
CA HIS A 53 -5.84 -15.00 10.31
C HIS A 53 -6.71 -13.93 10.98
N PHE A 54 -6.49 -12.66 10.68
CA PHE A 54 -7.17 -11.55 11.35
C PHE A 54 -8.49 -11.21 10.65
N LEU A 55 -9.42 -10.67 11.43
CA LEU A 55 -10.69 -10.11 10.97
C LEU A 55 -10.83 -8.72 11.58
N LEU A 56 -10.83 -7.69 10.75
CA LEU A 56 -11.12 -6.32 11.15
C LEU A 56 -12.14 -5.72 10.20
N ILE A 57 -13.29 -5.33 10.74
CA ILE A 57 -14.40 -4.80 9.95
C ILE A 57 -14.21 -3.28 9.84
N PRO A 58 -13.96 -2.72 8.65
CA PRO A 58 -13.78 -1.28 8.49
C PRO A 58 -15.07 -0.51 8.84
N GLN A 59 -14.93 0.71 9.35
CA GLN A 59 -16.06 1.61 9.61
C GLN A 59 -16.70 2.11 8.30
N ALA A 60 -15.88 2.37 7.30
CA ALA A 60 -16.29 2.74 5.95
C ALA A 60 -15.31 2.21 4.91
N VAL A 61 -15.79 2.05 3.68
CA VAL A 61 -14.98 1.71 2.51
C VAL A 61 -15.08 2.86 1.51
N VAL A 62 -13.93 3.27 0.97
CA VAL A 62 -13.82 4.31 -0.06
C VAL A 62 -13.08 3.73 -1.26
N VAL A 63 -13.61 3.95 -2.46
CA VAL A 63 -12.89 3.63 -3.70
C VAL A 63 -12.28 4.92 -4.24
N ALA A 64 -10.97 5.10 -4.03
CA ALA A 64 -10.26 6.28 -4.52
C ALA A 64 -10.02 6.18 -6.03
N GLU A 65 -9.95 7.34 -6.71
CA GLU A 65 -9.79 7.41 -8.17
C GLU A 65 -8.39 7.86 -8.59
N ASP A 66 -7.81 8.81 -7.85
CA ASP A 66 -6.51 9.38 -8.18
C ASP A 66 -5.72 9.77 -6.93
N ALA A 67 -4.52 10.30 -7.15
CA ALA A 67 -3.60 10.69 -6.08
C ALA A 67 -4.09 11.92 -5.29
N GLU A 68 -4.86 12.81 -5.92
CA GLU A 68 -5.40 14.00 -5.27
C GLU A 68 -6.47 13.60 -4.26
N GLU A 69 -7.39 12.72 -4.65
CA GLU A 69 -8.38 12.15 -3.73
C GLU A 69 -7.73 11.40 -2.56
N VAL A 70 -6.67 10.62 -2.84
CA VAL A 70 -5.89 9.96 -1.78
C VAL A 70 -5.37 11.00 -0.78
N GLY A 71 -4.82 12.13 -1.26
CA GLY A 71 -4.38 13.23 -0.40
C GLY A 71 -5.52 13.85 0.42
N HIS A 72 -6.69 14.06 -0.18
CA HIS A 72 -7.88 14.55 0.53
C HIS A 72 -8.33 13.57 1.61
N LEU A 73 -8.40 12.28 1.30
CA LEU A 73 -8.77 11.22 2.23
C LEU A 73 -7.80 11.12 3.41
N MET A 74 -6.49 11.25 3.18
CA MET A 74 -5.49 11.24 4.25
C MET A 74 -5.67 12.44 5.20
N ARG A 75 -5.89 13.64 4.67
CA ARG A 75 -6.19 14.83 5.50
C ARG A 75 -7.49 14.66 6.28
N SER A 76 -8.54 14.17 5.63
CA SER A 76 -9.84 13.91 6.26
C SER A 76 -9.72 12.90 7.40
N SER A 77 -9.02 11.78 7.17
CA SER A 77 -8.73 10.75 8.18
C SER A 77 -8.01 11.35 9.41
N ALA A 78 -6.99 12.16 9.18
CA ALA A 78 -6.26 12.83 10.26
C ALA A 78 -7.15 13.79 11.05
N ALA A 79 -7.97 14.61 10.37
CA ALA A 79 -8.89 15.55 11.00
C ALA A 79 -9.97 14.85 11.83
N GLN A 80 -10.49 13.73 11.34
CA GLN A 80 -11.49 12.90 12.03
C GLN A 80 -10.88 11.97 13.09
N ARG A 81 -9.55 11.86 13.16
CA ARG A 81 -8.82 10.93 14.04
C ARG A 81 -9.27 9.47 13.87
N VAL A 82 -9.59 9.07 12.65
CA VAL A 82 -9.94 7.69 12.29
C VAL A 82 -8.82 7.11 11.44
N PRO A 83 -8.22 5.96 11.82
CA PRO A 83 -7.16 5.33 11.03
C PRO A 83 -7.59 5.04 9.60
N LEU A 84 -6.67 5.20 8.64
CA LEU A 84 -6.88 4.91 7.25
C LEU A 84 -5.91 3.83 6.79
N THR A 85 -6.42 2.81 6.08
CA THR A 85 -5.62 1.71 5.53
C THR A 85 -5.92 1.55 4.05
N PHE A 86 -4.88 1.48 3.24
CA PHE A 86 -5.02 1.18 1.82
C PHE A 86 -5.14 -0.32 1.58
N ARG A 87 -6.04 -0.68 0.68
CA ARG A 87 -6.21 -2.05 0.23
C ARG A 87 -6.12 -2.14 -1.27
N SER A 88 -5.36 -3.10 -1.73
CA SER A 88 -5.28 -3.49 -3.12
C SER A 88 -5.64 -4.98 -3.27
N GLY A 89 -4.70 -5.88 -3.51
CA GLY A 89 -4.98 -7.31 -3.67
C GLY A 89 -5.50 -8.04 -2.43
N GLY A 90 -5.22 -7.54 -1.24
CA GLY A 90 -5.59 -8.20 0.02
C GLY A 90 -4.88 -9.53 0.25
N THR A 91 -3.67 -9.69 -0.24
CA THR A 91 -2.87 -10.93 -0.17
C THR A 91 -1.89 -10.97 1.00
N SER A 92 -1.94 -10.00 1.91
CA SER A 92 -1.10 -9.97 3.10
C SER A 92 -1.41 -11.15 4.02
N LEU A 93 -0.36 -11.81 4.53
CA LEU A 93 -0.47 -12.86 5.56
C LEU A 93 -0.38 -12.31 6.98
N SER A 94 -0.17 -11.00 7.14
CA SER A 94 0.07 -10.33 8.42
C SER A 94 -0.98 -9.27 8.78
N GLY A 95 -2.13 -9.24 8.07
CA GLY A 95 -3.22 -8.31 8.37
C GLY A 95 -2.97 -6.86 7.93
N GLN A 96 -2.04 -6.62 6.99
CA GLN A 96 -1.69 -5.27 6.56
C GLN A 96 -2.76 -4.60 5.68
N ALA A 97 -3.69 -5.38 5.12
CA ALA A 97 -4.71 -4.91 4.19
C ALA A 97 -6.12 -4.84 4.80
N ILE A 98 -6.23 -4.90 6.12
CA ILE A 98 -7.49 -4.81 6.89
C ILE A 98 -7.37 -3.72 7.96
N THR A 99 -8.51 -3.23 8.42
CA THR A 99 -8.59 -2.16 9.42
C THR A 99 -9.95 -2.15 10.10
N ASP A 100 -10.01 -1.61 11.28
CA ASP A 100 -11.24 -1.19 11.97
C ASP A 100 -11.54 0.31 11.76
N GLY A 101 -10.74 1.00 10.97
CA GLY A 101 -10.89 2.39 10.55
C GLY A 101 -11.51 2.53 9.16
N ILE A 102 -10.95 3.44 8.34
CA ILE A 102 -11.36 3.68 6.96
C ILE A 102 -10.51 2.81 6.04
N LEU A 103 -11.16 2.00 5.20
CA LEU A 103 -10.48 1.20 4.19
C LEU A 103 -10.59 1.87 2.83
N VAL A 104 -9.44 2.16 2.20
CA VAL A 104 -9.37 2.78 0.87
C VAL A 104 -8.97 1.72 -0.16
N ASP A 105 -9.91 1.36 -1.03
CA ASP A 105 -9.66 0.45 -2.16
C ASP A 105 -9.01 1.23 -3.31
N VAL A 106 -7.77 0.88 -3.64
CA VAL A 106 -7.01 1.45 -4.77
C VAL A 106 -6.93 0.49 -5.96
N ARG A 107 -7.58 -0.66 -5.90
CA ARG A 107 -7.52 -1.67 -6.95
C ARG A 107 -8.33 -1.29 -8.19
N ARG A 108 -9.48 -0.64 -8.02
CA ARG A 108 -10.46 -0.46 -9.09
C ARG A 108 -10.03 0.59 -10.13
N ASN A 109 -9.53 1.72 -9.67
CA ASN A 109 -9.27 2.88 -10.53
C ASN A 109 -7.78 3.06 -10.88
N PHE A 110 -6.87 2.57 -10.05
CA PHE A 110 -5.43 2.69 -10.28
C PHE A 110 -4.91 1.54 -11.15
N THR A 111 -5.30 1.50 -12.42
CA THR A 111 -5.05 0.35 -13.33
C THR A 111 -4.24 0.71 -14.58
N ARG A 112 -3.68 1.93 -14.67
CA ARG A 112 -2.90 2.37 -15.82
C ARG A 112 -1.55 1.67 -15.86
N VAL A 113 -1.14 1.28 -17.08
CA VAL A 113 0.19 0.69 -17.36
C VAL A 113 0.71 1.33 -18.63
N GLU A 114 1.90 1.89 -18.55
CA GLU A 114 2.65 2.45 -19.66
C GLU A 114 3.98 1.70 -19.77
N VAL A 115 4.20 1.06 -20.90
CA VAL A 115 5.44 0.30 -21.18
C VAL A 115 6.43 1.23 -21.88
N LEU A 116 7.63 1.35 -21.32
CA LEU A 116 8.68 2.25 -21.76
C LEU A 116 9.89 1.44 -22.29
N ASP A 117 10.69 2.05 -23.14
CA ASP A 117 11.96 1.52 -23.63
C ASP A 117 11.90 0.07 -24.11
N GLY A 118 10.89 -0.25 -24.92
CA GLY A 118 10.74 -1.60 -25.45
C GLY A 118 10.53 -2.68 -24.38
N GLY A 119 9.93 -2.31 -23.23
CA GLY A 119 9.65 -3.22 -22.12
C GLY A 119 10.77 -3.31 -21.08
N ALA A 120 11.85 -2.52 -21.20
CA ALA A 120 12.89 -2.45 -20.18
C ALA A 120 12.40 -1.75 -18.90
N ARG A 121 11.47 -0.80 -19.05
CA ARG A 121 10.83 -0.07 -17.94
C ARG A 121 9.33 -0.03 -18.11
N VAL A 122 8.63 0.14 -17.00
CA VAL A 122 7.18 0.30 -16.98
C VAL A 122 6.77 1.31 -15.91
N ARG A 123 5.88 2.24 -16.29
CA ARG A 123 5.16 3.07 -15.33
C ARG A 123 3.81 2.42 -15.07
N VAL A 124 3.53 2.06 -13.82
CA VAL A 124 2.38 1.25 -13.47
C VAL A 124 1.72 1.76 -12.21
N GLN A 125 0.39 1.79 -12.20
CA GLN A 125 -0.40 2.17 -11.03
C GLN A 125 -0.58 1.00 -10.04
N PRO A 126 -0.78 1.29 -8.74
CA PRO A 126 -0.74 0.30 -7.66
C PRO A 126 -1.82 -0.78 -7.72
N GLY A 127 -2.94 -0.57 -8.40
CA GLY A 127 -4.05 -1.53 -8.51
C GLY A 127 -3.84 -2.63 -9.55
N VAL A 128 -2.82 -2.54 -10.39
CA VAL A 128 -2.53 -3.54 -11.43
C VAL A 128 -1.99 -4.82 -10.79
N THR A 129 -2.55 -5.99 -11.15
CA THR A 129 -2.00 -7.27 -10.68
C THR A 129 -0.69 -7.61 -11.39
N VAL A 130 0.19 -8.37 -10.71
CA VAL A 130 1.45 -8.83 -11.31
C VAL A 130 1.18 -9.66 -12.58
N ARG A 131 0.17 -10.51 -12.57
CA ARG A 131 -0.24 -11.29 -13.75
C ARG A 131 -0.66 -10.39 -14.92
N ALA A 132 -1.46 -9.36 -14.69
CA ALA A 132 -1.88 -8.44 -15.75
C ALA A 132 -0.71 -7.65 -16.32
N LEU A 133 0.23 -7.24 -15.47
CA LEU A 133 1.47 -6.59 -15.90
C LEU A 133 2.31 -7.54 -16.77
N ASN A 134 2.56 -8.76 -16.29
CA ASN A 134 3.35 -9.76 -17.03
C ASN A 134 2.72 -10.11 -18.38
N ALA A 135 1.40 -10.19 -18.47
CA ALA A 135 0.71 -10.41 -19.76
C ALA A 135 0.98 -9.27 -20.77
N ARG A 136 1.12 -8.02 -20.29
CA ARG A 136 1.49 -6.88 -21.15
C ARG A 136 2.96 -6.89 -21.55
N LEU A 137 3.86 -7.29 -20.63
CA LEU A 137 5.29 -7.33 -20.86
C LEU A 137 5.72 -8.52 -21.75
N ALA A 138 4.94 -9.59 -21.78
CA ALA A 138 5.25 -10.81 -22.55
C ALA A 138 5.48 -10.52 -24.05
N ARG A 139 4.75 -9.58 -24.67
CA ARG A 139 4.95 -9.17 -26.06
C ARG A 139 6.31 -8.53 -26.34
N PHE A 140 7.02 -8.09 -25.30
CA PHE A 140 8.37 -7.54 -25.37
C PHE A 140 9.43 -8.57 -24.95
N GLY A 141 9.04 -9.83 -24.69
CA GLY A 141 9.93 -10.85 -24.15
C GLY A 141 10.41 -10.53 -22.72
N ARG A 142 9.64 -9.75 -21.96
CA ARG A 142 9.98 -9.29 -20.62
C ARG A 142 8.95 -9.74 -19.59
N LYS A 143 9.36 -9.76 -18.33
CA LYS A 143 8.48 -9.94 -17.17
C LYS A 143 8.90 -9.00 -16.06
N PHE A 144 8.02 -8.77 -15.12
CA PHE A 144 8.31 -8.05 -13.87
C PHE A 144 9.29 -8.86 -13.01
N GLY A 145 10.26 -8.19 -12.38
CA GLY A 145 11.31 -8.86 -11.60
C GLY A 145 10.77 -9.69 -10.44
N PRO A 146 10.01 -9.09 -9.50
CA PRO A 146 9.36 -9.85 -8.42
C PRO A 146 8.36 -10.87 -8.95
N ASP A 147 8.43 -12.09 -8.43
CA ASP A 147 7.57 -13.21 -8.81
C ASP A 147 6.85 -13.86 -7.60
N PRO A 148 6.05 -13.10 -6.84
CA PRO A 148 5.36 -13.63 -5.67
C PRO A 148 4.36 -14.73 -6.06
N ALA A 149 4.24 -15.75 -5.21
CA ALA A 149 3.30 -16.88 -5.45
C ALA A 149 1.84 -16.42 -5.63
N SER A 150 1.50 -15.25 -5.09
CA SER A 150 0.18 -14.63 -5.22
C SER A 150 0.00 -13.78 -6.49
N GLU A 151 0.82 -13.92 -7.52
CA GLU A 151 0.83 -13.05 -8.72
C GLU A 151 -0.53 -12.82 -9.39
N ILE A 152 -1.44 -13.79 -9.26
CA ILE A 152 -2.79 -13.70 -9.81
C ILE A 152 -3.66 -12.65 -9.10
N ALA A 153 -3.39 -12.39 -7.82
CA ALA A 153 -4.21 -11.55 -6.94
C ALA A 153 -3.46 -10.35 -6.36
N CYS A 154 -2.16 -10.49 -6.07
CA CYS A 154 -1.37 -9.37 -5.55
C CYS A 154 -1.19 -8.29 -6.62
N THR A 155 -1.11 -7.05 -6.17
CA THR A 155 -0.98 -5.89 -7.05
C THR A 155 0.34 -5.18 -6.83
N ILE A 156 0.75 -4.37 -7.80
CA ILE A 156 2.04 -3.67 -7.79
C ILE A 156 2.19 -2.80 -6.53
N GLY A 157 1.14 -2.13 -6.08
CA GLY A 157 1.20 -1.32 -4.85
C GLY A 157 1.56 -2.16 -3.62
N GLY A 158 0.92 -3.33 -3.45
CA GLY A 158 1.25 -4.25 -2.35
C GLY A 158 2.64 -4.87 -2.48
N VAL A 159 3.07 -5.18 -3.71
CA VAL A 159 4.40 -5.72 -4.00
C VAL A 159 5.49 -4.72 -3.60
N ILE A 160 5.32 -3.44 -3.94
CA ILE A 160 6.27 -2.38 -3.56
C ILE A 160 6.24 -2.13 -2.06
N ALA A 161 5.04 -1.98 -1.47
CA ALA A 161 4.89 -1.72 -0.04
C ALA A 161 5.54 -2.80 0.85
N ASN A 162 5.52 -4.05 0.39
CA ASN A 162 6.05 -5.20 1.12
C ASN A 162 7.47 -5.61 0.69
N ASN A 163 8.13 -4.86 -0.18
CA ASN A 163 9.39 -5.28 -0.82
C ASN A 163 9.34 -6.74 -1.29
N SER A 164 8.27 -7.10 -1.96
CA SER A 164 8.03 -8.49 -2.35
C SER A 164 9.12 -9.01 -3.27
N SER A 165 9.39 -10.28 -3.12
CA SER A 165 10.30 -11.02 -3.99
C SER A 165 9.54 -12.20 -4.63
N GLY A 166 10.09 -13.35 -4.67
CA GLY A 166 9.51 -14.57 -5.18
C GLY A 166 10.59 -15.66 -5.25
N MET A 167 10.33 -16.77 -5.89
CA MET A 167 11.31 -17.86 -5.94
C MET A 167 12.46 -17.58 -6.92
N ALA A 168 12.17 -16.99 -8.06
CA ALA A 168 13.13 -16.79 -9.14
C ALA A 168 13.86 -15.45 -9.12
N CYS A 169 13.29 -14.41 -8.49
CA CYS A 169 13.86 -13.06 -8.49
C CYS A 169 15.17 -12.92 -7.73
N GLY A 170 15.49 -13.85 -6.82
CA GLY A 170 16.68 -13.75 -5.97
C GLY A 170 16.70 -12.48 -5.11
N THR A 171 17.92 -11.92 -4.91
CA THR A 171 18.15 -10.65 -4.23
C THR A 171 18.32 -9.48 -5.20
N VAL A 172 18.40 -9.75 -6.49
CA VAL A 172 18.70 -8.78 -7.56
C VAL A 172 17.42 -8.16 -8.11
N ASP A 173 16.39 -8.98 -8.31
CA ASP A 173 15.15 -8.58 -8.99
C ASP A 173 13.96 -8.47 -8.02
N ASN A 174 14.21 -8.24 -6.72
CA ASN A 174 13.14 -7.95 -5.77
C ASN A 174 12.53 -6.55 -6.01
N ALA A 175 11.42 -6.23 -5.33
CA ALA A 175 10.68 -5.01 -5.60
C ALA A 175 11.52 -3.73 -5.46
N TYR A 176 12.33 -3.60 -4.40
CA TYR A 176 13.14 -2.39 -4.18
C TYR A 176 14.32 -2.26 -5.14
N GLN A 177 14.87 -3.38 -5.62
CA GLN A 177 15.97 -3.35 -6.58
C GLN A 177 15.50 -2.96 -8.00
N THR A 178 14.25 -3.25 -8.32
CA THR A 178 13.64 -2.93 -9.62
C THR A 178 12.86 -1.62 -9.63
N LEU A 179 12.72 -0.96 -8.46
CA LEU A 179 12.01 0.31 -8.33
C LEU A 179 12.94 1.47 -8.70
N GLU A 180 12.57 2.25 -9.71
CA GLU A 180 13.30 3.45 -10.12
C GLU A 180 12.74 4.72 -9.51
N SER A 181 11.42 4.88 -9.50
CA SER A 181 10.75 6.08 -8.99
C SER A 181 9.34 5.78 -8.49
N LEU A 182 8.81 6.68 -7.71
CA LEU A 182 7.46 6.62 -7.14
C LEU A 182 6.75 7.97 -7.28
N LEU A 183 5.45 7.93 -7.54
CA LEU A 183 4.56 9.01 -7.17
C LEU A 183 4.07 8.74 -5.75
N ILE A 184 4.40 9.61 -4.82
CA ILE A 184 4.12 9.47 -3.39
C ILE A 184 3.08 10.50 -2.98
N VAL A 185 2.08 10.08 -2.22
CA VAL A 185 1.13 10.97 -1.54
C VAL A 185 1.45 10.97 -0.06
N LEU A 186 1.76 12.14 0.50
CA LEU A 186 2.10 12.30 1.90
C LEU A 186 0.84 12.54 2.77
N PRO A 187 0.89 12.30 4.08
CA PRO A 187 -0.27 12.52 4.98
C PRO A 187 -0.82 13.95 4.96
N SER A 188 0.00 14.94 4.63
CA SER A 188 -0.40 16.33 4.37
C SER A 188 -1.27 16.50 3.12
N GLY A 189 -1.31 15.47 2.24
CA GLY A 189 -1.87 15.52 0.90
C GLY A 189 -0.91 16.02 -0.17
N THR A 190 0.33 16.33 0.18
CA THR A 190 1.36 16.71 -0.79
C THR A 190 1.68 15.53 -1.70
N VAL A 191 1.70 15.76 -3.01
CA VAL A 191 2.05 14.76 -4.03
C VAL A 191 3.43 15.06 -4.59
N ILE A 192 4.32 14.08 -4.53
CA ILE A 192 5.69 14.16 -5.08
C ILE A 192 5.91 13.01 -6.07
N ASP A 193 6.28 13.34 -7.30
CA ASP A 193 6.79 12.35 -8.26
C ASP A 193 8.32 12.35 -8.19
N THR A 194 8.90 11.27 -7.69
CA THR A 194 10.36 11.16 -7.53
C THR A 194 11.09 10.96 -8.86
N ALA A 195 10.39 10.80 -9.98
CA ALA A 195 10.98 10.81 -11.32
C ALA A 195 11.32 12.22 -11.80
N GLU A 196 10.73 13.26 -11.22
CA GLU A 196 11.00 14.64 -11.61
C GLU A 196 12.35 15.12 -11.10
N VAL A 197 13.07 15.87 -11.93
CA VAL A 197 14.43 16.36 -11.63
C VAL A 197 14.47 17.25 -10.39
N ASP A 198 13.39 18.00 -10.13
CA ASP A 198 13.26 18.93 -9.01
C ASP A 198 12.54 18.31 -7.77
N ALA A 199 12.29 17.00 -7.75
CA ALA A 199 11.54 16.33 -6.70
C ALA A 199 12.08 16.60 -5.28
N ASP A 200 13.40 16.60 -5.09
CA ASP A 200 14.04 16.92 -3.79
C ASP A 200 13.79 18.39 -3.39
N ALA A 201 13.92 19.31 -4.33
CA ALA A 201 13.69 20.75 -4.08
C ALA A 201 12.22 21.00 -3.74
N ARG A 202 11.29 20.33 -4.44
CA ARG A 202 9.85 20.39 -4.15
C ARG A 202 9.52 19.81 -2.78
N LEU A 203 10.08 18.65 -2.44
CA LEU A 203 9.87 18.04 -1.12
C LEU A 203 10.39 18.96 -0.01
N ARG A 204 11.58 19.57 -0.21
CA ARG A 204 12.15 20.54 0.74
C ARG A 204 11.27 21.79 0.91
N ALA A 205 10.73 22.29 -0.18
CA ALA A 205 9.88 23.49 -0.15
C ALA A 205 8.51 23.24 0.48
N LEU A 206 7.87 22.14 0.15
CA LEU A 206 6.51 21.81 0.58
C LEU A 206 6.46 21.13 1.96
N GLU A 207 7.49 20.34 2.29
CA GLU A 207 7.57 19.50 3.49
C GLU A 207 8.94 19.64 4.19
N PRO A 208 9.36 20.85 4.58
CA PRO A 208 10.72 21.08 5.09
C PRO A 208 11.06 20.26 6.32
N GLY A 209 10.09 20.03 7.21
CA GLY A 209 10.26 19.21 8.42
C GLY A 209 10.52 17.74 8.10
N LEU A 210 9.75 17.17 7.16
CA LEU A 210 9.92 15.80 6.68
C LEU A 210 11.25 15.65 5.96
N HIS A 211 11.57 16.54 5.00
CA HIS A 211 12.84 16.52 4.28
C HIS A 211 14.03 16.51 5.24
N ALA A 212 14.09 17.49 6.17
CA ALA A 212 15.16 17.55 7.16
C ALA A 212 15.23 16.30 8.06
N GLY A 213 14.08 15.72 8.43
CA GLY A 213 13.98 14.48 9.18
C GLY A 213 14.59 13.30 8.43
N LEU A 214 14.24 13.12 7.17
CA LEU A 214 14.77 12.06 6.31
C LEU A 214 16.29 12.17 6.12
N MET A 215 16.79 13.39 5.90
CA MET A 215 18.23 13.65 5.77
C MET A 215 18.98 13.28 7.05
N ARG A 216 18.44 13.65 8.23
CA ARG A 216 19.07 13.26 9.53
C ARG A 216 19.06 11.74 9.73
N LEU A 217 17.97 11.05 9.41
CA LEU A 217 17.88 9.58 9.52
C LEU A 217 18.88 8.91 8.58
N ALA A 218 18.94 9.33 7.33
CA ALA A 218 19.89 8.81 6.35
C ALA A 218 21.36 9.01 6.81
N ALA A 219 21.68 10.22 7.30
CA ALA A 219 23.01 10.49 7.84
C ALA A 219 23.33 9.62 9.05
N ARG A 220 22.39 9.48 10.01
CA ARG A 220 22.57 8.64 11.21
C ARG A 220 22.91 7.19 10.86
N VAL A 221 22.23 6.61 9.88
CA VAL A 221 22.50 5.22 9.43
C VAL A 221 23.82 5.15 8.70
N ARG A 222 24.08 6.02 7.72
CA ARG A 222 25.26 5.96 6.84
C ARG A 222 26.55 6.27 7.58
N GLN A 223 26.52 7.13 8.60
CA GLN A 223 27.68 7.50 9.42
C GLN A 223 28.00 6.49 10.53
N ASN A 224 27.17 5.47 10.74
CA ASN A 224 27.42 4.43 11.73
C ASN A 224 27.89 3.14 11.03
N PRO A 225 29.22 2.82 11.09
CA PRO A 225 29.78 1.65 10.42
C PRO A 225 29.16 0.33 10.89
N ALA A 226 28.79 0.21 12.18
CA ALA A 226 28.14 -0.98 12.71
C ALA A 226 26.75 -1.19 12.11
N SER A 227 25.95 -0.12 12.03
CA SER A 227 24.64 -0.18 11.36
C SER A 227 24.78 -0.56 9.88
N VAL A 228 25.75 0.03 9.17
CA VAL A 228 26.01 -0.29 7.77
C VAL A 228 26.42 -1.75 7.60
N ALA A 229 27.28 -2.27 8.47
CA ALA A 229 27.72 -3.68 8.44
C ALA A 229 26.55 -4.64 8.67
N VAL A 230 25.69 -4.38 9.65
CA VAL A 230 24.49 -5.19 9.94
C VAL A 230 23.53 -5.18 8.75
N ILE A 231 23.25 -4.01 8.17
CA ILE A 231 22.37 -3.88 7.00
C ILE A 231 22.94 -4.67 5.82
N ARG A 232 24.23 -4.52 5.50
CA ARG A 232 24.88 -5.25 4.40
C ARG A 232 24.83 -6.76 4.60
N HIS A 233 25.06 -7.23 5.82
CA HIS A 233 24.98 -8.66 6.15
C HIS A 233 23.54 -9.17 5.97
N GLN A 234 22.56 -8.47 6.55
CA GLN A 234 21.17 -8.89 6.54
C GLN A 234 20.60 -8.94 5.13
N PHE A 235 20.95 -7.97 4.27
CA PHE A 235 20.46 -7.89 2.89
C PHE A 235 21.36 -8.60 1.86
N SER A 236 22.41 -9.32 2.30
CA SER A 236 23.14 -10.25 1.44
C SER A 236 22.33 -11.53 1.14
N MET A 237 21.35 -11.82 1.98
CA MET A 237 20.43 -12.94 1.81
C MET A 237 19.07 -12.45 1.33
N LYS A 238 18.32 -13.36 0.68
CA LYS A 238 16.94 -13.08 0.27
C LYS A 238 16.08 -12.70 1.47
N ASN A 239 15.47 -11.54 1.41
CA ASN A 239 14.55 -11.03 2.42
C ASN A 239 13.22 -10.72 1.74
N THR A 240 12.11 -11.16 2.34
CA THR A 240 10.75 -10.96 1.84
C THR A 240 9.94 -10.00 2.70
N MET A 241 10.55 -9.42 3.72
CA MET A 241 9.93 -8.38 4.56
C MET A 241 10.39 -7.00 4.11
N GLY A 242 9.42 -6.15 3.84
CA GLY A 242 9.66 -4.77 3.48
C GLY A 242 10.24 -3.92 4.61
#